data_29abf30c3abadd36865bc2a636bebf97
#
_entry.id   29abf30c3abadd36865bc2a636bebf97
#
_cell.length_a   1.000
_cell.length_b   1.000
_cell.length_c   1.000
_cell.angle_alpha   90.00
_cell.angle_beta   90.00
_cell.angle_gamma   90.00
#
_symmetry.space_group_name_H-M   'P 1'
#
loop_
_entity.id
_entity.type
_entity.pdbx_description
1 polymer ?
#
loop_
_entity_poly.entity_id
_entity_poly.type
_entity_poly.pdbx_seq_one_letter_code
_entity_poly.pdbx_strand_id
1 'polypeptide(L)'
;MPKGIRVLHLSVGERNLTHFGGIFLIHQFCKKLRLKWHLQNYVKFPYYHRRYHPVELILAIIYALIAGINRLSKTKILQGNGAFQQIVGLETYPYSSSLRRFLKRVNPKTIQGINKVHDHLRLKMFYLPRARTSLLFDFDSSLLTLYGKLIQGAKVGYNPHKRGARSYHPLLCFESHTRDFWH
;
A
#
# COMPACT_ATOMS: atom_id res chain seq x y z
N MET A 1 1.99 7.78 -22.74
CA MET A 1 1.52 7.78 -21.32
C MET A 1 0.23 8.58 -21.25
N PRO A 2 -0.88 8.04 -20.79
CA PRO A 2 -2.10 8.84 -20.63
C PRO A 2 -1.82 9.99 -19.66
N LYS A 3 -2.14 11.21 -20.07
CA LYS A 3 -2.05 12.40 -19.21
C LYS A 3 -3.06 12.22 -18.08
N GLY A 4 -2.60 12.07 -16.83
CA GLY A 4 -3.49 11.97 -15.68
C GLY A 4 -4.41 13.19 -15.59
N ILE A 5 -5.63 12.97 -15.12
CA ILE A 5 -6.64 14.00 -14.90
C ILE A 5 -6.04 15.09 -14.00
N ARG A 6 -5.94 16.32 -14.50
CA ARG A 6 -5.41 17.48 -13.75
C ARG A 6 -6.50 18.23 -12.98
N VAL A 7 -7.72 18.12 -13.43
CA VAL A 7 -8.89 18.81 -12.85
C VAL A 7 -10.03 17.81 -12.74
N LEU A 8 -10.69 17.76 -11.59
CA LEU A 8 -11.89 16.95 -11.38
C LEU A 8 -13.11 17.83 -11.63
N HIS A 9 -13.89 17.52 -12.66
CA HIS A 9 -15.20 18.07 -12.85
C HIS A 9 -16.23 17.10 -12.25
N LEU A 10 -16.98 17.57 -11.24
CA LEU A 10 -18.08 16.82 -10.68
C LEU A 10 -19.36 17.20 -11.44
N SER A 11 -19.97 16.23 -12.10
CA SER A 11 -21.29 16.39 -12.73
C SER A 11 -22.25 15.33 -12.22
N VAL A 12 -23.52 15.70 -12.08
CA VAL A 12 -24.58 14.78 -11.67
C VAL A 12 -25.20 14.16 -12.92
N GLY A 13 -25.21 12.80 -12.99
CA GLY A 13 -25.81 12.09 -14.14
C GLY A 13 -24.84 11.36 -15.06
N GLU A 14 -23.57 11.35 -14.73
CA GLU A 14 -22.53 10.62 -15.47
C GLU A 14 -22.64 9.09 -15.31
N ARG A 15 -22.52 8.35 -16.44
CA ARG A 15 -22.57 6.88 -16.45
C ARG A 15 -21.30 6.21 -15.86
N ASN A 16 -20.19 6.94 -15.77
CA ASN A 16 -18.90 6.44 -15.29
C ASN A 16 -18.64 6.82 -13.82
N LEU A 17 -19.57 6.45 -12.95
CA LEU A 17 -19.40 6.66 -11.51
C LEU A 17 -18.49 5.58 -10.90
N THR A 18 -17.70 5.97 -9.92
CA THR A 18 -16.91 5.06 -9.11
C THR A 18 -17.17 5.29 -7.62
N HIS A 19 -17.32 4.20 -6.87
CA HIS A 19 -17.36 4.25 -5.39
C HIS A 19 -16.03 4.74 -4.79
N PHE A 20 -14.99 4.77 -5.58
CA PHE A 20 -13.63 5.13 -5.15
C PHE A 20 -13.24 6.56 -5.54
N GLY A 21 -14.20 7.48 -5.72
CA GLY A 21 -13.92 8.86 -6.14
C GLY A 21 -12.87 9.59 -5.30
N GLY A 22 -12.88 9.36 -3.98
CA GLY A 22 -11.88 9.91 -3.06
C GLY A 22 -10.43 9.50 -3.36
N ILE A 23 -10.22 8.40 -4.10
CA ILE A 23 -8.87 7.96 -4.49
C ILE A 23 -8.15 9.00 -5.37
N PHE A 24 -8.90 9.88 -6.02
CA PHE A 24 -8.33 11.00 -6.78
C PHE A 24 -7.43 11.88 -5.90
N LEU A 25 -7.93 12.28 -4.73
CA LEU A 25 -7.16 13.13 -3.79
C LEU A 25 -5.90 12.40 -3.31
N ILE A 26 -6.04 11.11 -2.99
CA ILE A 26 -4.90 10.27 -2.60
C ILE A 26 -3.89 10.14 -3.75
N HIS A 27 -4.36 9.96 -4.98
CA HIS A 27 -3.47 9.91 -6.14
C HIS A 27 -2.71 11.23 -6.35
N GLN A 28 -3.38 12.39 -6.22
CA GLN A 28 -2.72 13.70 -6.28
C GLN A 28 -1.68 13.86 -5.16
N PHE A 29 -2.02 13.41 -3.95
CA PHE A 29 -1.07 13.41 -2.82
C PHE A 29 0.15 12.52 -3.10
N CYS A 30 -0.04 11.29 -3.60
CA CYS A 30 1.05 10.41 -4.02
C CYS A 30 1.93 11.04 -5.11
N LYS A 31 1.33 11.78 -6.05
CA LYS A 31 2.07 12.55 -7.06
C LYS A 31 2.90 13.66 -6.43
N LYS A 32 2.31 14.44 -5.53
CA LYS A 32 3.01 15.52 -4.80
C LYS A 32 4.20 14.98 -4.01
N LEU A 33 4.04 13.81 -3.38
CA LEU A 33 5.12 13.11 -2.69
C LEU A 33 6.14 12.46 -3.64
N ARG A 34 5.91 12.43 -4.95
CA ARG A 34 6.72 11.72 -5.95
C ARG A 34 6.88 10.21 -5.62
N LEU A 35 5.82 9.59 -5.06
CA LEU A 35 5.87 8.20 -4.60
C LEU A 35 6.37 7.24 -5.68
N LYS A 36 5.86 7.34 -6.91
CA LYS A 36 6.30 6.50 -8.04
C LYS A 36 7.79 6.63 -8.30
N TRP A 37 8.33 7.85 -8.28
CA TRP A 37 9.76 8.12 -8.47
C TRP A 37 10.60 7.49 -7.37
N HIS A 38 10.20 7.62 -6.10
CA HIS A 38 10.90 6.99 -4.97
C HIS A 38 10.91 5.47 -5.09
N LEU A 39 9.76 4.86 -5.43
CA LEU A 39 9.67 3.42 -5.66
C LEU A 39 10.60 2.96 -6.79
N GLN A 40 10.69 3.70 -7.91
CA GLN A 40 11.57 3.39 -9.03
C GLN A 40 13.05 3.44 -8.65
N ASN A 41 13.45 4.38 -7.80
CA ASN A 41 14.85 4.60 -7.45
C ASN A 41 15.33 3.69 -6.31
N TYR A 42 14.49 3.41 -5.32
CA TYR A 42 14.90 2.67 -4.12
C TYR A 42 14.53 1.20 -4.15
N VAL A 43 13.48 0.81 -4.88
CA VAL A 43 13.01 -0.58 -4.86
C VAL A 43 13.54 -1.35 -6.05
N LYS A 44 14.44 -2.30 -5.78
CA LYS A 44 15.01 -3.20 -6.78
C LYS A 44 14.26 -4.52 -6.80
N PHE A 45 13.90 -4.97 -8.01
CA PHE A 45 13.29 -6.28 -8.22
C PHE A 45 14.23 -7.21 -8.95
N PRO A 46 14.26 -8.49 -8.57
CA PRO A 46 15.16 -9.46 -9.19
C PRO A 46 14.71 -9.90 -10.58
N TYR A 47 13.55 -9.48 -11.05
CA TYR A 47 12.99 -9.93 -12.33
C TYR A 47 12.15 -8.84 -13.00
N TYR A 48 12.01 -8.95 -14.31
CA TYR A 48 11.16 -8.11 -15.14
C TYR A 48 9.80 -8.77 -15.38
N HIS A 49 8.72 -8.02 -15.21
CA HIS A 49 7.38 -8.48 -15.55
C HIS A 49 7.00 -7.91 -16.94
N ARG A 50 6.65 -8.80 -17.89
CA ARG A 50 6.42 -8.37 -19.29
C ARG A 50 5.28 -7.38 -19.44
N ARG A 51 4.18 -7.53 -18.67
CA ARG A 51 2.95 -6.73 -18.81
C ARG A 51 2.89 -5.53 -17.88
N TYR A 52 3.38 -5.66 -16.65
CA TYR A 52 3.33 -4.61 -15.65
C TYR A 52 4.72 -4.36 -15.08
N HIS A 53 5.08 -3.09 -14.98
CA HIS A 53 6.30 -2.75 -14.26
C HIS A 53 6.13 -3.07 -12.75
N PRO A 54 7.15 -3.57 -12.05
CA PRO A 54 7.06 -3.89 -10.61
C PRO A 54 6.49 -2.77 -9.74
N VAL A 55 6.86 -1.52 -10.04
CA VAL A 55 6.33 -0.35 -9.33
C VAL A 55 4.82 -0.16 -9.54
N GLU A 56 4.29 -0.52 -10.71
CA GLU A 56 2.84 -0.49 -10.96
C GLU A 56 2.11 -1.53 -10.13
N LEU A 57 2.70 -2.70 -9.93
CA LEU A 57 2.14 -3.74 -9.06
C LEU A 57 2.13 -3.31 -7.59
N ILE A 58 3.19 -2.61 -7.13
CA ILE A 58 3.20 -2.02 -5.77
C ILE A 58 2.13 -0.95 -5.65
N LEU A 59 2.06 -0.02 -6.58
CA LEU A 59 1.06 1.06 -6.56
C LEU A 59 -0.37 0.49 -6.61
N ALA A 60 -0.61 -0.55 -7.43
CA ALA A 60 -1.90 -1.23 -7.47
C ALA A 60 -2.28 -1.82 -6.10
N ILE A 61 -1.32 -2.44 -5.39
CA ILE A 61 -1.55 -2.96 -4.04
C ILE A 61 -1.83 -1.83 -3.05
N ILE A 62 -1.03 -0.76 -3.07
CA ILE A 62 -1.23 0.42 -2.20
C ILE A 62 -2.62 1.01 -2.41
N TYR A 63 -3.02 1.27 -3.66
CA TYR A 63 -4.35 1.82 -3.95
C TYR A 63 -5.48 0.87 -3.57
N ALA A 64 -5.29 -0.46 -3.72
CA ALA A 64 -6.28 -1.44 -3.24
C ALA A 64 -6.45 -1.37 -1.72
N LEU A 65 -5.36 -1.30 -0.96
CA LEU A 65 -5.41 -1.19 0.50
C LEU A 65 -6.10 0.10 0.95
N ILE A 66 -5.77 1.23 0.31
CA ILE A 66 -6.40 2.53 0.60
C ILE A 66 -7.90 2.50 0.26
N ALA A 67 -8.29 1.79 -0.80
CA ALA A 67 -9.69 1.56 -1.18
C ALA A 67 -10.41 0.56 -0.26
N GLY A 68 -9.79 0.08 0.83
CA GLY A 68 -10.37 -0.88 1.78
C GLY A 68 -10.36 -2.32 1.31
N ILE A 69 -9.65 -2.63 0.24
CA ILE A 69 -9.57 -3.99 -0.31
C ILE A 69 -8.38 -4.74 0.31
N ASN A 70 -8.66 -5.51 1.35
CA ASN A 70 -7.65 -6.23 2.15
C ASN A 70 -7.38 -7.67 1.66
N ARG A 71 -8.01 -8.14 0.58
CA ARG A 71 -7.81 -9.48 0.01
C ARG A 71 -7.57 -9.41 -1.48
N LEU A 72 -6.53 -10.08 -1.97
CA LEU A 72 -6.21 -10.12 -3.40
C LEU A 72 -7.35 -10.62 -4.28
N SER A 73 -8.16 -11.56 -3.79
CA SER A 73 -9.33 -12.07 -4.54
C SER A 73 -10.39 -10.98 -4.77
N LYS A 74 -10.52 -10.01 -3.86
CA LYS A 74 -11.47 -8.90 -3.98
C LYS A 74 -11.01 -7.80 -4.94
N THR A 75 -9.74 -7.78 -5.38
CA THR A 75 -9.23 -6.77 -6.31
C THR A 75 -9.90 -6.85 -7.69
N LYS A 76 -10.66 -7.93 -7.99
CA LYS A 76 -11.45 -8.05 -9.21
C LYS A 76 -12.40 -6.86 -9.43
N ILE A 77 -12.90 -6.25 -8.35
CA ILE A 77 -13.79 -5.07 -8.44
C ILE A 77 -13.09 -3.87 -9.08
N LEU A 78 -11.78 -3.74 -8.91
CA LEU A 78 -10.98 -2.66 -9.50
C LEU A 78 -10.67 -2.91 -10.98
N GLN A 79 -10.70 -4.16 -11.43
CA GLN A 79 -10.49 -4.54 -12.83
C GLN A 79 -11.66 -4.09 -13.72
N GLY A 80 -12.89 -4.14 -13.19
CA GLY A 80 -14.09 -3.68 -13.90
C GLY A 80 -14.35 -2.16 -13.75
N ASN A 81 -13.51 -1.45 -13.00
CA ASN A 81 -13.74 -0.04 -12.71
C ASN A 81 -12.80 0.87 -13.53
N GLY A 82 -13.24 1.22 -14.76
CA GLY A 82 -12.45 2.07 -15.66
C GLY A 82 -12.15 3.45 -15.09
N ALA A 83 -13.10 4.07 -14.40
CA ALA A 83 -12.90 5.38 -13.75
C ALA A 83 -11.80 5.31 -12.68
N PHE A 84 -11.77 4.27 -11.85
CA PHE A 84 -10.69 4.04 -10.90
C PHE A 84 -9.33 3.93 -11.60
N GLN A 85 -9.25 3.14 -12.68
CA GLN A 85 -8.02 2.92 -13.43
C GLN A 85 -7.49 4.22 -14.04
N GLN A 86 -8.37 5.05 -14.59
CA GLN A 86 -8.02 6.37 -15.13
C GLN A 86 -7.49 7.30 -14.04
N ILE A 87 -8.16 7.33 -12.87
CA ILE A 87 -7.75 8.17 -11.73
C ILE A 87 -6.33 7.82 -11.29
N VAL A 88 -6.04 6.54 -11.11
CA VAL A 88 -4.73 6.09 -10.61
C VAL A 88 -3.65 5.98 -11.70
N GLY A 89 -4.01 6.26 -12.96
CA GLY A 89 -3.10 6.24 -14.09
C GLY A 89 -2.62 4.84 -14.48
N LEU A 90 -3.45 3.83 -14.26
CA LEU A 90 -3.23 2.46 -14.71
C LEU A 90 -4.03 2.22 -16.00
N GLU A 91 -3.39 1.66 -17.00
CA GLU A 91 -4.05 1.27 -18.26
C GLU A 91 -5.06 0.15 -18.02
N THR A 92 -4.65 -0.85 -17.24
CA THR A 92 -5.50 -1.93 -16.73
C THR A 92 -5.09 -2.27 -15.31
N TYR A 93 -6.05 -2.65 -14.46
CA TYR A 93 -5.72 -3.10 -13.10
C TYR A 93 -5.22 -4.56 -13.14
N PRO A 94 -4.11 -4.89 -12.45
CA PRO A 94 -3.53 -6.23 -12.48
C PRO A 94 -4.45 -7.31 -11.93
N TYR A 95 -4.43 -8.49 -12.55
CA TYR A 95 -5.15 -9.65 -12.03
C TYR A 95 -4.61 -10.09 -10.68
N SER A 96 -5.48 -10.61 -9.82
CA SER A 96 -5.11 -11.14 -8.50
C SER A 96 -4.01 -12.21 -8.57
N SER A 97 -4.00 -13.02 -9.62
CA SER A 97 -2.94 -14.00 -9.90
C SER A 97 -1.60 -13.36 -10.20
N SER A 98 -1.58 -12.21 -10.90
CA SER A 98 -0.37 -11.44 -11.17
C SER A 98 0.18 -10.80 -9.89
N LEU A 99 -0.70 -10.21 -9.08
CA LEU A 99 -0.32 -9.65 -7.77
C LEU A 99 0.21 -10.73 -6.83
N ARG A 100 -0.43 -11.92 -6.81
CA ARG A 100 0.04 -13.05 -5.99
C ARG A 100 1.42 -13.55 -6.42
N ARG A 101 1.65 -13.71 -7.74
CA ARG A 101 2.96 -14.11 -8.27
C ARG A 101 4.04 -13.07 -7.96
N PHE A 102 3.69 -11.78 -8.05
CA PHE A 102 4.57 -10.69 -7.68
C PHE A 102 4.97 -10.78 -6.21
N LEU A 103 4.01 -10.86 -5.29
CA LEU A 103 4.27 -10.94 -3.85
C LEU A 103 5.12 -12.16 -3.46
N LYS A 104 4.94 -13.32 -4.13
CA LYS A 104 5.78 -14.51 -3.90
C LYS A 104 7.25 -14.32 -4.29
N ARG A 105 7.56 -13.33 -5.11
CA ARG A 105 8.92 -13.05 -5.61
C ARG A 105 9.58 -11.86 -4.89
N VAL A 106 8.85 -11.20 -4.00
CA VAL A 106 9.40 -10.16 -3.12
C VAL A 106 10.48 -10.80 -2.25
N ASN A 107 11.65 -10.19 -2.20
CA ASN A 107 12.79 -10.66 -1.44
C ASN A 107 13.21 -9.61 -0.39
N PRO A 108 14.14 -9.92 0.53
CA PRO A 108 14.59 -8.99 1.56
C PRO A 108 15.14 -7.66 0.99
N LYS A 109 15.83 -7.67 -0.15
CA LYS A 109 16.33 -6.45 -0.80
C LYS A 109 15.18 -5.55 -1.29
N THR A 110 14.10 -6.15 -1.81
CA THR A 110 12.89 -5.43 -2.19
C THR A 110 12.22 -4.77 -0.98
N ILE A 111 12.11 -5.52 0.14
CA ILE A 111 11.55 -5.00 1.39
C ILE A 111 12.39 -3.85 1.93
N GLN A 112 13.72 -3.99 1.97
CA GLN A 112 14.62 -2.90 2.36
C GLN A 112 14.43 -1.64 1.50
N GLY A 113 14.23 -1.82 0.18
CA GLY A 113 13.91 -0.71 -0.72
C GLY A 113 12.60 -0.02 -0.37
N ILE A 114 11.56 -0.77 -0.05
CA ILE A 114 10.25 -0.23 0.38
C ILE A 114 10.41 0.53 1.71
N ASN A 115 11.15 -0.02 2.66
CA ASN A 115 11.43 0.65 3.94
C ASN A 115 12.18 1.97 3.72
N LYS A 116 13.18 2.01 2.83
CA LYS A 116 13.86 3.27 2.47
C LYS A 116 12.90 4.32 1.90
N VAL A 117 11.94 3.90 1.05
CA VAL A 117 10.90 4.82 0.54
C VAL A 117 10.04 5.33 1.70
N HIS A 118 9.60 4.45 2.59
CA HIS A 118 8.82 4.82 3.77
C HIS A 118 9.58 5.83 4.64
N ASP A 119 10.83 5.55 4.99
CA ASP A 119 11.66 6.44 5.81
C ASP A 119 11.84 7.81 5.17
N HIS A 120 12.11 7.83 3.86
CA HIS A 120 12.28 9.09 3.13
C HIS A 120 11.00 9.93 3.11
N LEU A 121 9.85 9.31 2.88
CA LEU A 121 8.56 10.00 2.89
C LEU A 121 8.18 10.47 4.29
N ARG A 122 8.42 9.65 5.31
CA ARG A 122 8.20 9.98 6.71
C ARG A 122 9.02 11.20 7.14
N LEU A 123 10.33 11.20 6.85
CA LEU A 123 11.19 12.35 7.14
C LEU A 123 10.71 13.61 6.43
N LYS A 124 10.32 13.51 5.16
CA LYS A 124 9.78 14.64 4.40
C LYS A 124 8.49 15.20 5.02
N MET A 125 7.62 14.34 5.53
CA MET A 125 6.39 14.76 6.22
C MET A 125 6.69 15.32 7.61
N PHE A 126 7.70 14.79 8.29
CA PHE A 126 8.15 15.25 9.60
C PHE A 126 8.64 16.70 9.59
N TYR A 127 9.34 17.10 8.53
CA TYR A 127 9.85 18.46 8.36
C TYR A 127 8.81 19.47 7.82
N LEU A 128 7.54 19.07 7.63
CA LEU A 128 6.48 20.04 7.36
C LEU A 128 6.28 20.93 8.59
N PRO A 129 6.12 22.25 8.41
CA PRO A 129 6.37 23.24 9.48
C PRO A 129 5.31 23.23 10.57
N ARG A 130 5.51 22.42 11.59
CA ARG A 130 5.02 22.67 12.96
C ARG A 130 6.19 22.31 13.87
N ALA A 131 6.75 23.32 14.54
CA ALA A 131 7.77 23.13 15.55
C ALA A 131 7.27 22.10 16.57
N ARG A 132 7.74 20.87 16.45
CA ARG A 132 7.47 19.83 17.45
C ARG A 132 8.53 19.96 18.53
N THR A 133 8.10 20.24 19.73
CA THR A 133 9.00 20.37 20.90
C THR A 133 9.34 19.02 21.51
N SER A 134 8.52 17.98 21.24
CA SER A 134 8.72 16.63 21.77
C SER A 134 8.12 15.60 20.81
N LEU A 135 8.64 14.38 20.88
CA LEU A 135 8.10 13.19 20.22
C LEU A 135 7.65 12.22 21.29
N LEU A 136 6.44 11.70 21.13
CA LEU A 136 5.88 10.67 21.99
C LEU A 136 5.61 9.42 21.14
N PHE A 137 6.23 8.31 21.52
CA PHE A 137 6.09 7.04 20.79
C PHE A 137 5.24 6.06 21.57
N ASP A 138 4.21 5.54 20.93
CA ASP A 138 3.40 4.43 21.41
C ASP A 138 3.91 3.13 20.79
N PHE A 139 4.21 2.16 21.65
CA PHE A 139 4.58 0.81 21.25
C PHE A 139 3.45 -0.15 21.60
N ASP A 140 2.95 -0.87 20.63
CA ASP A 140 1.93 -1.88 20.83
C ASP A 140 2.21 -3.12 20.00
N SER A 141 1.88 -4.29 20.53
CA SER A 141 1.97 -5.54 19.79
C SER A 141 0.60 -5.94 19.28
N SER A 142 0.50 -6.08 17.96
CA SER A 142 -0.74 -6.53 17.32
C SER A 142 -0.70 -8.02 17.03
N LEU A 143 -1.83 -8.71 17.23
CA LEU A 143 -1.93 -10.14 17.00
C LEU A 143 -2.55 -10.43 15.64
N LEU A 144 -1.80 -11.13 14.80
CA LEU A 144 -2.27 -11.60 13.49
C LEU A 144 -2.41 -13.13 13.51
N THR A 145 -3.63 -13.63 13.66
CA THR A 145 -3.92 -15.07 13.59
C THR A 145 -3.75 -15.58 12.16
N LEU A 146 -3.00 -16.69 12.01
CA LEU A 146 -2.67 -17.28 10.72
C LEU A 146 -3.31 -18.67 10.59
N TYR A 147 -3.87 -18.94 9.42
CA TYR A 147 -4.56 -20.19 9.11
C TYR A 147 -3.74 -21.16 8.26
N GLY A 148 -2.58 -20.74 7.76
CA GLY A 148 -1.69 -21.58 6.94
C GLY A 148 -0.74 -22.42 7.79
N LYS A 149 -0.52 -23.68 7.40
CA LYS A 149 0.40 -24.59 8.11
C LYS A 149 1.89 -24.30 7.87
N LEU A 150 2.22 -23.74 6.70
CA LEU A 150 3.61 -23.54 6.23
C LEU A 150 4.01 -22.06 6.15
N ILE A 151 3.44 -21.22 7.00
CA ILE A 151 3.76 -19.78 7.01
C ILE A 151 5.06 -19.60 7.81
N GLN A 152 6.08 -19.07 7.13
CA GLN A 152 7.41 -18.86 7.73
C GLN A 152 7.33 -17.86 8.89
N GLY A 153 8.01 -18.17 10.01
CA GLY A 153 8.07 -17.31 11.18
C GLY A 153 6.82 -17.34 12.08
N ALA A 154 5.74 -18.01 11.65
CA ALA A 154 4.56 -18.18 12.48
C ALA A 154 4.79 -19.21 13.60
N LYS A 155 4.52 -18.82 14.84
CA LYS A 155 4.64 -19.68 16.02
C LYS A 155 3.30 -19.81 16.74
N VAL A 156 3.13 -20.93 17.45
CA VAL A 156 2.06 -21.08 18.43
C VAL A 156 2.49 -20.34 19.68
N GLY A 157 1.65 -19.43 20.16
CA GLY A 157 1.90 -18.63 21.35
C GLY A 157 0.60 -18.11 21.94
N TYR A 158 0.67 -17.05 22.72
CA TYR A 158 -0.51 -16.39 23.26
C TYR A 158 -1.41 -15.87 22.12
N ASN A 159 -2.63 -16.38 22.05
CA ASN A 159 -3.63 -15.94 21.10
C ASN A 159 -5.01 -16.00 21.79
N PRO A 160 -5.54 -14.87 22.27
CA PRO A 160 -6.82 -14.81 22.96
C PRO A 160 -8.00 -15.07 22.03
N HIS A 161 -7.85 -14.81 20.73
CA HIS A 161 -8.91 -15.02 19.75
C HIS A 161 -9.03 -16.47 19.30
N LYS A 162 -7.91 -17.23 19.28
CA LYS A 162 -7.89 -18.63 18.88
C LYS A 162 -6.75 -19.38 19.55
N ARG A 163 -7.04 -20.02 20.68
CA ARG A 163 -6.07 -20.80 21.46
C ARG A 163 -5.39 -21.87 20.60
N GLY A 164 -4.07 -21.98 20.67
CA GLY A 164 -3.29 -22.96 19.91
C GLY A 164 -3.08 -22.63 18.41
N ALA A 165 -3.63 -21.53 17.91
CA ALA A 165 -3.37 -21.11 16.54
C ALA A 165 -2.00 -20.47 16.39
N ARG A 166 -1.40 -20.65 15.20
CA ARG A 166 -0.19 -19.91 14.83
C ARG A 166 -0.52 -18.43 14.61
N SER A 167 0.37 -17.55 15.03
CA SER A 167 0.20 -16.11 14.91
C SER A 167 1.53 -15.39 14.72
N TYR A 168 1.45 -14.18 14.18
CA TYR A 168 2.48 -13.16 14.30
C TYR A 168 2.11 -12.19 15.42
N HIS A 169 3.13 -11.67 16.08
CA HIS A 169 3.03 -10.59 17.07
C HIS A 169 3.98 -9.46 16.68
N PRO A 170 3.69 -8.73 15.59
CA PRO A 170 4.51 -7.58 15.24
C PRO A 170 4.42 -6.53 16.34
N LEU A 171 5.55 -5.99 16.74
CA LEU A 171 5.62 -4.79 17.55
C LEU A 171 5.49 -3.59 16.60
N LEU A 172 4.50 -2.74 16.86
CA LEU A 172 4.23 -1.55 16.09
C LEU A 172 4.62 -0.32 16.88
N CYS A 173 5.21 0.66 16.22
CA CYS A 173 5.61 1.93 16.81
C CYS A 173 4.95 3.07 16.06
N PHE A 174 4.20 3.91 16.77
CA PHE A 174 3.55 5.10 16.23
C PHE A 174 3.97 6.35 16.97
N GLU A 175 4.09 7.46 16.26
CA GLU A 175 4.18 8.78 16.90
C GLU A 175 2.76 9.22 17.29
N SER A 176 2.53 9.48 18.57
CA SER A 176 1.19 9.63 19.17
C SER A 176 0.40 10.82 18.65
N HIS A 177 1.06 11.93 18.33
CA HIS A 177 0.38 13.16 17.87
C HIS A 177 -0.07 13.09 16.43
N THR A 178 0.76 12.50 15.54
CA THR A 178 0.49 12.42 14.10
C THR A 178 -0.03 11.08 13.68
N ARG A 179 0.14 10.07 14.53
CA ARG A 179 -0.14 8.66 14.25
C ARG A 179 0.68 8.11 13.08
N ASP A 180 1.84 8.73 12.83
CA ASP A 180 2.78 8.25 11.84
C ASP A 180 3.34 6.89 12.29
N PHE A 181 3.32 5.92 11.40
CA PHE A 181 3.95 4.61 11.63
C PHE A 181 5.47 4.74 11.53
N TRP A 182 6.20 4.25 12.52
CA TRP A 182 7.66 4.34 12.59
C TRP A 182 8.35 2.99 12.44
N HIS A 183 7.76 1.90 12.99
CA HIS A 183 8.33 0.56 12.86
C HIS A 183 7.27 -0.53 13.05
#